data_948f58976923fbbc6b2eea27ad320b76
#
_entry.id   948f58976923fbbc6b2eea27ad320b76
#
_cell.length_a   1.000
_cell.length_b   1.000
_cell.length_c   1.000
_cell.angle_alpha   90.00
_cell.angle_beta   90.00
_cell.angle_gamma   90.00
#
_symmetry.space_group_name_H-M   'P 1'
#
loop_
_entity.id
_entity.type
_entity.pdbx_description
1 polymer ?
#
loop_
_entity_poly.entity_id
_entity_poly.type
_entity_poly.pdbx_seq_one_letter_code
_entity_poly.pdbx_strand_id
1 'polypeptide(L)'
;MPFDRAVEYYDRTRGLSEEASTAMTVLLSSELRGRGRTLEIGVGTGLVALPLAAAGVPLVGLDLSAPMLAKLVEKAGGRPPFPLVVGDATTLPFEEHRFEAAVVRHVLHLVPAWRQAVAELVRVVAPGGLVLVSSGQVPEPWHELTDRFMDRVGRPSFAVALDSWETGAIVQAFRAHGAETRRLPRIPERVAQTMAEFLDQMAAGLHSWTWEVDEEERREAVAELRLWAVERWGSLDPPGGRDVAIEWHAFDLH
;
A
#
# COMPACT_ATOMS: atom_id res chain seq x y z
N MET A 1 5.53 -11.40 -5.22
CA MET A 1 6.90 -10.90 -5.44
C MET A 1 7.40 -10.30 -4.13
N PRO A 2 8.49 -10.79 -3.57
CA PRO A 2 9.05 -10.21 -2.34
C PRO A 2 9.68 -8.83 -2.62
N PHE A 3 9.54 -7.93 -1.66
CA PHE A 3 10.07 -6.56 -1.73
C PHE A 3 11.51 -6.43 -1.23
N ASP A 4 12.27 -7.51 -1.20
CA ASP A 4 13.63 -7.57 -0.66
C ASP A 4 14.55 -6.47 -1.21
N ARG A 5 14.46 -6.17 -2.51
CA ARG A 5 15.26 -5.12 -3.16
C ARG A 5 14.87 -3.69 -2.75
N ALA A 6 13.69 -3.51 -2.17
CA ALA A 6 13.17 -2.19 -1.80
C ALA A 6 13.52 -1.78 -0.36
N VAL A 7 14.04 -2.67 0.47
CA VAL A 7 14.23 -2.48 1.92
C VAL A 7 14.91 -1.15 2.25
N GLU A 8 15.98 -0.79 1.53
CA GLU A 8 16.78 0.39 1.83
C GLU A 8 16.13 1.73 1.40
N TYR A 9 15.17 1.69 0.49
CA TYR A 9 14.54 2.91 -0.02
C TYR A 9 13.03 2.96 0.18
N TYR A 10 12.42 1.90 0.72
CA TYR A 10 10.96 1.77 0.85
C TYR A 10 10.35 2.93 1.64
N ASP A 11 10.88 3.22 2.81
CA ASP A 11 10.35 4.29 3.68
C ASP A 11 10.44 5.67 3.00
N ARG A 12 11.53 5.91 2.27
CA ARG A 12 11.72 7.17 1.54
C ARG A 12 10.73 7.35 0.38
N THR A 13 10.30 6.24 -0.24
CA THR A 13 9.40 6.27 -1.41
C THR A 13 7.93 6.03 -1.06
N ARG A 14 7.63 5.55 0.15
CA ARG A 14 6.28 5.18 0.61
C ARG A 14 5.90 5.79 1.97
N GLY A 15 6.84 6.48 2.63
CA GLY A 15 6.56 7.22 3.85
C GLY A 15 5.57 8.35 3.60
N LEU A 16 4.90 8.75 4.65
CA LEU A 16 3.96 9.87 4.69
C LEU A 16 4.61 11.05 5.43
N SER A 17 4.07 12.24 5.27
CA SER A 17 4.37 13.35 6.17
C SER A 17 4.05 12.97 7.62
N GLU A 18 4.66 13.65 8.57
CA GLU A 18 4.41 13.40 9.99
C GLU A 18 2.94 13.67 10.34
N GLU A 19 2.36 14.72 9.76
CA GLU A 19 0.94 15.08 9.93
C GLU A 19 0.01 13.98 9.42
N ALA A 20 0.24 13.50 8.20
CA ALA A 20 -0.58 12.44 7.60
C ALA A 20 -0.41 11.10 8.30
N SER A 21 0.82 10.76 8.72
CA SER A 21 1.10 9.56 9.52
C SER A 21 0.38 9.60 10.87
N THR A 22 0.40 10.76 11.55
CA THR A 22 -0.31 10.97 12.82
C THR A 22 -1.82 10.87 12.62
N ALA A 23 -2.37 11.56 11.62
CA ALA A 23 -3.80 11.51 11.30
C ALA A 23 -4.26 10.10 10.95
N MET A 24 -3.48 9.35 10.18
CA MET A 24 -3.73 7.95 9.86
C MET A 24 -3.75 7.09 11.13
N THR A 25 -2.78 7.26 12.00
CA THR A 25 -2.70 6.50 13.27
C THR A 25 -3.91 6.78 14.14
N VAL A 26 -4.33 8.04 14.28
CA VAL A 26 -5.53 8.42 15.03
C VAL A 26 -6.79 7.80 14.43
N LEU A 27 -6.97 7.90 13.12
CA LEU A 27 -8.12 7.34 12.42
C LEU A 27 -8.20 5.82 12.62
N LEU A 28 -7.12 5.09 12.30
CA LEU A 28 -7.12 3.63 12.39
C LEU A 28 -7.25 3.15 13.84
N SER A 29 -6.57 3.82 14.80
CA SER A 29 -6.71 3.48 16.23
C SER A 29 -8.14 3.70 16.73
N SER A 30 -8.86 4.69 16.20
CA SER A 30 -10.28 4.89 16.55
C SER A 30 -11.19 3.78 16.04
N GLU A 31 -10.95 3.30 14.83
CA GLU A 31 -11.68 2.15 14.23
C GLU A 31 -11.38 0.83 14.93
N LEU A 32 -10.14 0.67 15.39
CA LEU A 32 -9.66 -0.53 16.09
C LEU A 32 -9.92 -0.51 17.61
N ARG A 33 -10.48 0.57 18.14
CA ARG A 33 -10.72 0.72 19.59
C ARG A 33 -11.70 -0.32 20.10
N GLY A 34 -11.27 -1.00 21.18
CA GLY A 34 -12.05 -2.07 21.82
C GLY A 34 -12.07 -3.39 21.05
N ARG A 35 -11.39 -3.46 19.91
CA ARG A 35 -11.14 -4.71 19.22
C ARG A 35 -9.91 -5.39 19.82
N GLY A 36 -9.87 -6.68 19.76
CA GLY A 36 -8.77 -7.47 20.28
C GLY A 36 -7.59 -7.53 19.30
N ARG A 37 -7.11 -8.73 19.03
CA ARG A 37 -5.94 -8.94 18.19
C ARG A 37 -6.19 -8.53 16.73
N THR A 38 -5.31 -7.67 16.22
CA THR A 38 -5.35 -7.14 14.84
C THR A 38 -4.21 -7.73 14.01
N LEU A 39 -4.50 -8.24 12.83
CA LEU A 39 -3.51 -8.69 11.85
C LEU A 39 -3.18 -7.56 10.87
N GLU A 40 -1.89 -7.24 10.66
CA GLU A 40 -1.48 -6.47 9.50
C GLU A 40 -0.80 -7.38 8.49
N ILE A 41 -1.37 -7.49 7.27
CA ILE A 41 -0.73 -8.20 6.15
C ILE A 41 0.08 -7.22 5.29
N GLY A 42 1.29 -7.65 4.87
CA GLY A 42 2.25 -6.78 4.21
C GLY A 42 2.75 -5.69 5.14
N VAL A 43 3.07 -6.06 6.38
CA VAL A 43 3.51 -5.10 7.41
C VAL A 43 4.79 -4.35 7.03
N GLY A 44 5.59 -4.91 6.12
CA GLY A 44 6.79 -4.30 5.56
C GLY A 44 7.78 -3.83 6.62
N THR A 45 8.19 -2.59 6.49
CA THR A 45 9.09 -1.91 7.45
C THR A 45 8.35 -1.28 8.64
N GLY A 46 7.04 -1.53 8.77
CA GLY A 46 6.22 -1.08 9.91
C GLY A 46 5.70 0.36 9.82
N LEU A 47 5.54 0.92 8.63
CA LEU A 47 5.03 2.31 8.45
C LEU A 47 3.65 2.53 9.09
N VAL A 48 2.80 1.50 9.15
CA VAL A 48 1.49 1.54 9.81
C VAL A 48 1.56 0.85 11.18
N ALA A 49 2.14 -0.35 11.25
CA ALA A 49 2.17 -1.16 12.47
C ALA A 49 2.89 -0.50 13.64
N LEU A 50 4.05 0.13 13.41
CA LEU A 50 4.82 0.72 14.53
C LEU A 50 4.06 1.87 15.22
N PRO A 51 3.47 2.85 14.50
CA PRO A 51 2.61 3.86 15.10
C PRO A 51 1.36 3.28 15.79
N LEU A 52 0.70 2.28 15.20
CA LEU A 52 -0.46 1.63 15.82
C LEU A 52 -0.09 0.87 17.09
N ALA A 53 1.05 0.17 17.12
CA ALA A 53 1.55 -0.49 18.32
C ALA A 53 1.87 0.52 19.43
N ALA A 54 2.49 1.66 19.09
CA ALA A 54 2.75 2.75 20.02
C ALA A 54 1.44 3.36 20.58
N ALA A 55 0.37 3.34 19.81
CA ALA A 55 -0.98 3.74 20.21
C ALA A 55 -1.73 2.66 21.01
N GLY A 56 -1.09 1.50 21.29
CA GLY A 56 -1.64 0.43 22.11
C GLY A 56 -2.53 -0.57 21.37
N VAL A 57 -2.53 -0.60 20.04
CA VAL A 57 -3.24 -1.61 19.26
C VAL A 57 -2.52 -2.96 19.38
N PRO A 58 -3.21 -4.05 19.78
CA PRO A 58 -2.58 -5.38 19.86
C PRO A 58 -2.43 -5.98 18.46
N LEU A 59 -1.20 -5.99 17.94
CA LEU A 59 -0.88 -6.37 16.56
C LEU A 59 -0.21 -7.74 16.42
N VAL A 60 -0.40 -8.33 15.25
CA VAL A 60 0.46 -9.36 14.64
C VAL A 60 0.78 -8.88 13.24
N GLY A 61 2.05 -8.85 12.86
CA GLY A 61 2.48 -8.46 11.51
C GLY A 61 2.84 -9.68 10.67
N LEU A 62 2.39 -9.70 9.41
CA LEU A 62 2.78 -10.72 8.43
C LEU A 62 3.34 -10.03 7.18
N ASP A 63 4.45 -10.53 6.67
CA ASP A 63 5.00 -10.12 5.38
C ASP A 63 5.64 -11.31 4.66
N LEU A 64 5.67 -11.25 3.33
CA LEU A 64 6.34 -12.25 2.51
C LEU A 64 7.87 -12.09 2.55
N SER A 65 8.36 -10.87 2.81
CA SER A 65 9.77 -10.49 2.79
C SER A 65 10.38 -10.51 4.20
N ALA A 66 11.20 -11.50 4.48
CA ALA A 66 11.97 -11.55 5.73
C ALA A 66 12.92 -10.33 5.90
N PRO A 67 13.58 -9.80 4.85
CA PRO A 67 14.36 -8.57 4.94
C PRO A 67 13.54 -7.33 5.34
N MET A 68 12.30 -7.19 4.88
CA MET A 68 11.41 -6.12 5.31
C MET A 68 11.09 -6.21 6.81
N LEU A 69 10.80 -7.41 7.30
CA LEU A 69 10.60 -7.65 8.73
C LEU A 69 11.86 -7.36 9.55
N ALA A 70 13.04 -7.71 9.05
CA ALA A 70 14.30 -7.38 9.70
C ALA A 70 14.49 -5.85 9.83
N LYS A 71 14.12 -5.09 8.79
CA LYS A 71 14.15 -3.62 8.82
C LYS A 71 13.16 -3.04 9.83
N LEU A 72 11.97 -3.63 9.96
CA LEU A 72 11.01 -3.27 11.00
C LEU A 72 11.63 -3.47 12.39
N VAL A 73 12.26 -4.62 12.63
CA VAL A 73 12.92 -4.93 13.91
C VAL A 73 14.05 -3.94 14.20
N GLU A 74 14.87 -3.59 13.21
CA GLU A 74 15.91 -2.56 13.32
C GLU A 74 15.31 -1.22 13.76
N LYS A 75 14.26 -0.75 13.08
CA LYS A 75 13.54 0.49 13.41
C LYS A 75 12.91 0.48 14.81
N ALA A 76 12.51 -0.69 15.27
CA ALA A 76 11.95 -0.88 16.61
C ALA A 76 13.04 -1.03 17.72
N GLY A 77 14.31 -0.75 17.41
CA GLY A 77 15.40 -0.84 18.38
C GLY A 77 15.92 -2.26 18.63
N GLY A 78 15.78 -3.15 17.63
CA GLY A 78 16.32 -4.52 17.67
C GLY A 78 15.36 -5.56 18.27
N ARG A 79 14.19 -5.16 18.75
CA ARG A 79 13.16 -6.06 19.27
C ARG A 79 11.78 -5.67 18.71
N PRO A 80 11.05 -6.59 18.05
CA PRO A 80 9.73 -6.28 17.54
C PRO A 80 8.74 -6.03 18.70
N PRO A 81 7.90 -4.99 18.65
CA PRO A 81 6.92 -4.70 19.69
C PRO A 81 5.70 -5.63 19.66
N PHE A 82 5.58 -6.46 18.63
CA PHE A 82 4.51 -7.44 18.42
C PHE A 82 5.05 -8.65 17.63
N PRO A 83 4.34 -9.80 17.62
CA PRO A 83 4.74 -10.97 16.85
C PRO A 83 4.82 -10.66 15.35
N LEU A 84 5.87 -11.17 14.69
CA LEU A 84 6.09 -11.09 13.25
C LEU A 84 6.11 -12.50 12.65
N VAL A 85 5.47 -12.65 11.48
CA VAL A 85 5.36 -13.92 10.77
C VAL A 85 5.77 -13.71 9.32
N VAL A 86 6.67 -14.55 8.80
CA VAL A 86 6.93 -14.61 7.36
C VAL A 86 5.85 -15.50 6.74
N GLY A 87 5.07 -14.96 5.78
CA GLY A 87 3.97 -15.70 5.18
C GLY A 87 3.39 -15.03 3.95
N ASP A 88 2.61 -15.82 3.21
CA ASP A 88 1.89 -15.39 2.01
C ASP A 88 0.45 -15.01 2.39
N ALA A 89 0.01 -13.83 1.92
CA ALA A 89 -1.35 -13.34 2.15
C ALA A 89 -2.44 -14.23 1.52
N THR A 90 -2.07 -15.07 0.54
CA THR A 90 -2.99 -16.00 -0.12
C THR A 90 -3.17 -17.32 0.63
N THR A 91 -2.34 -17.57 1.65
CA THR A 91 -2.37 -18.78 2.49
C THR A 91 -1.92 -18.42 3.90
N LEU A 92 -2.76 -17.70 4.62
CA LEU A 92 -2.44 -17.21 5.96
C LEU A 92 -2.25 -18.36 6.96
N PRO A 93 -1.10 -18.42 7.67
CA PRO A 93 -0.80 -19.52 8.60
C PRO A 93 -1.51 -19.34 9.95
N PHE A 94 -2.77 -18.97 9.92
CA PHE A 94 -3.60 -18.74 11.10
C PHE A 94 -4.89 -19.54 11.01
N GLU A 95 -5.42 -19.91 12.16
CA GLU A 95 -6.73 -20.53 12.29
C GLU A 95 -7.84 -19.54 11.91
N GLU A 96 -9.03 -20.06 11.61
CA GLU A 96 -10.23 -19.25 11.39
C GLU A 96 -10.56 -18.42 12.63
N HIS A 97 -11.06 -17.20 12.39
CA HIS A 97 -11.56 -16.30 13.43
C HIS A 97 -10.50 -15.97 14.52
N ARG A 98 -9.22 -15.98 14.13
CA ARG A 98 -8.10 -15.75 15.04
C ARG A 98 -7.93 -14.28 15.44
N PHE A 99 -8.46 -13.38 14.63
CA PHE A 99 -8.32 -11.92 14.77
C PHE A 99 -9.68 -11.25 14.84
N GLU A 100 -9.78 -10.14 15.55
CA GLU A 100 -10.96 -9.29 15.61
C GLU A 100 -10.90 -8.15 14.56
N ALA A 101 -9.69 -7.90 14.01
CA ALA A 101 -9.53 -6.98 12.90
C ALA A 101 -8.32 -7.34 12.03
N ALA A 102 -8.30 -6.78 10.81
CA ALA A 102 -7.13 -6.78 9.95
C ALA A 102 -6.90 -5.41 9.31
N VAL A 103 -5.63 -5.11 9.01
CA VAL A 103 -5.18 -3.88 8.32
C VAL A 103 -4.36 -4.28 7.10
N VAL A 104 -4.64 -3.61 5.98
CA VAL A 104 -3.98 -3.86 4.69
C VAL A 104 -3.68 -2.53 4.02
N ARG A 105 -2.42 -2.21 3.83
CA ARG A 105 -2.01 -1.00 3.08
C ARG A 105 -1.03 -1.34 1.98
N HIS A 106 -1.33 -0.96 0.74
CA HIS A 106 -0.46 -1.16 -0.42
C HIS A 106 -0.04 -2.62 -0.71
N VAL A 107 -0.93 -3.59 -0.46
CA VAL A 107 -0.63 -5.03 -0.63
C VAL A 107 -1.42 -5.67 -1.75
N LEU A 108 -2.76 -5.56 -1.73
CA LEU A 108 -3.63 -6.37 -2.61
C LEU A 108 -3.32 -6.19 -4.10
N HIS A 109 -2.92 -5.01 -4.52
CA HIS A 109 -2.53 -4.74 -5.89
C HIS A 109 -1.20 -5.40 -6.32
N LEU A 110 -0.41 -5.91 -5.37
CA LEU A 110 0.84 -6.61 -5.61
C LEU A 110 0.65 -8.14 -5.67
N VAL A 111 -0.53 -8.62 -5.29
CA VAL A 111 -0.84 -10.05 -5.18
C VAL A 111 -1.68 -10.47 -6.39
N PRO A 112 -1.13 -11.30 -7.33
CA PRO A 112 -1.91 -11.74 -8.50
C PRO A 112 -3.21 -12.45 -8.11
N ALA A 113 -3.16 -13.27 -7.07
CA ALA A 113 -4.33 -13.98 -6.50
C ALA A 113 -5.00 -13.18 -5.37
N TRP A 114 -5.13 -11.85 -5.50
CA TRP A 114 -5.66 -10.98 -4.46
C TRP A 114 -7.06 -11.36 -3.95
N ARG A 115 -7.90 -11.99 -4.79
CA ARG A 115 -9.21 -12.50 -4.34
C ARG A 115 -9.07 -13.61 -3.31
N GLN A 116 -8.04 -14.44 -3.43
CA GLN A 116 -7.73 -15.46 -2.44
C GLN A 116 -7.22 -14.81 -1.15
N ALA A 117 -6.41 -13.76 -1.25
CA ALA A 117 -6.01 -12.99 -0.06
C ALA A 117 -7.21 -12.34 0.65
N VAL A 118 -8.21 -11.84 -0.08
CA VAL A 118 -9.47 -11.36 0.50
C VAL A 118 -10.22 -12.50 1.20
N ALA A 119 -10.36 -13.67 0.59
CA ALA A 119 -10.99 -14.83 1.21
C ALA A 119 -10.27 -15.28 2.50
N GLU A 120 -8.93 -15.26 2.49
CA GLU A 120 -8.13 -15.56 3.68
C GLU A 120 -8.32 -14.52 4.79
N LEU A 121 -8.39 -13.22 4.46
CA LEU A 121 -8.73 -12.18 5.44
C LEU A 121 -10.10 -12.40 6.07
N VAL A 122 -11.10 -12.72 5.27
CA VAL A 122 -12.44 -13.05 5.78
C VAL A 122 -12.42 -14.31 6.63
N ARG A 123 -11.63 -15.32 6.28
CA ARG A 123 -11.50 -16.56 7.06
C ARG A 123 -10.87 -16.32 8.44
N VAL A 124 -9.80 -15.54 8.50
CA VAL A 124 -9.04 -15.37 9.75
C VAL A 124 -9.60 -14.30 10.68
N VAL A 125 -10.42 -13.38 10.16
CA VAL A 125 -11.11 -12.37 10.98
C VAL A 125 -12.45 -12.93 11.44
N ALA A 126 -12.76 -12.76 12.73
CA ALA A 126 -13.98 -13.25 13.34
C ALA A 126 -15.24 -12.56 12.80
N PRO A 127 -16.41 -13.21 12.81
CA PRO A 127 -17.69 -12.54 12.59
C PRO A 127 -17.85 -11.34 13.51
N GLY A 128 -18.39 -10.23 13.00
CA GLY A 128 -18.40 -8.94 13.69
C GLY A 128 -17.07 -8.22 13.70
N GLY A 129 -16.04 -8.78 13.05
CA GLY A 129 -14.73 -8.19 12.93
C GLY A 129 -14.66 -7.12 11.83
N LEU A 130 -13.49 -6.53 11.67
CA LEU A 130 -13.26 -5.39 10.77
C LEU A 130 -12.01 -5.61 9.93
N VAL A 131 -12.11 -5.36 8.62
CA VAL A 131 -10.93 -5.26 7.75
C VAL A 131 -10.79 -3.83 7.24
N LEU A 132 -9.63 -3.22 7.47
CA LEU A 132 -9.28 -1.88 7.00
C LEU A 132 -8.33 -1.99 5.82
N VAL A 133 -8.72 -1.43 4.67
CA VAL A 133 -7.92 -1.52 3.45
C VAL A 133 -7.65 -0.13 2.88
N SER A 134 -6.38 0.14 2.55
CA SER A 134 -5.97 1.28 1.75
C SER A 134 -5.15 0.80 0.56
N SER A 135 -5.57 1.16 -0.63
CA SER A 135 -4.76 1.08 -1.83
C SER A 135 -4.28 2.48 -2.17
N GLY A 136 -3.03 2.59 -2.57
CA GLY A 136 -2.51 3.87 -3.05
C GLY A 136 -3.23 4.27 -4.33
N GLN A 137 -3.74 5.48 -4.37
CA GLN A 137 -4.05 6.13 -5.63
C GLN A 137 -2.79 6.83 -6.11
N VAL A 138 -2.49 6.69 -7.39
CA VAL A 138 -1.46 7.50 -8.05
C VAL A 138 -2.19 8.74 -8.58
N PRO A 139 -1.97 9.94 -8.00
CA PRO A 139 -2.69 11.12 -8.44
C PRO A 139 -2.16 11.61 -9.80
N GLU A 140 -2.94 12.44 -10.49
CA GLU A 140 -2.47 13.17 -11.67
C GLU A 140 -1.35 14.17 -11.32
N PRO A 141 -0.33 14.36 -12.20
CA PRO A 141 -0.08 13.71 -13.49
C PRO A 141 0.74 12.41 -13.40
N TRP A 142 1.08 11.89 -12.21
CA TRP A 142 1.86 10.65 -12.08
C TRP A 142 1.13 9.45 -12.65
N HIS A 143 -0.22 9.45 -12.59
CA HIS A 143 -1.04 8.42 -13.20
C HIS A 143 -0.83 8.40 -14.73
N GLU A 144 -0.97 9.55 -15.38
CA GLU A 144 -0.76 9.69 -16.84
C GLU A 144 0.68 9.29 -17.24
N LEU A 145 1.69 9.66 -16.42
CA LEU A 145 3.09 9.23 -16.62
C LEU A 145 3.24 7.71 -16.51
N THR A 146 2.61 7.11 -15.50
CA THR A 146 2.69 5.67 -15.26
C THR A 146 2.04 4.89 -16.38
N ASP A 147 0.83 5.26 -16.80
CA ASP A 147 0.10 4.61 -17.88
C ASP A 147 0.89 4.67 -19.18
N ARG A 148 1.40 5.86 -19.51
CA ARG A 148 2.17 6.05 -20.72
C ARG A 148 3.50 5.28 -20.71
N PHE A 149 4.13 5.15 -19.57
CA PHE A 149 5.29 4.27 -19.41
C PHE A 149 4.91 2.81 -19.68
N MET A 150 3.84 2.33 -19.07
CA MET A 150 3.40 0.93 -19.21
C MET A 150 3.01 0.62 -20.66
N ASP A 151 2.32 1.53 -21.33
CA ASP A 151 2.01 1.43 -22.76
C ASP A 151 3.29 1.35 -23.61
N ARG A 152 4.29 2.21 -23.32
CA ARG A 152 5.56 2.24 -24.07
C ARG A 152 6.35 0.94 -23.94
N VAL A 153 6.33 0.30 -22.78
CA VAL A 153 7.00 -0.98 -22.52
C VAL A 153 6.11 -2.20 -22.82
N GLY A 154 4.95 -1.98 -23.42
CA GLY A 154 4.04 -3.05 -23.86
C GLY A 154 3.46 -3.88 -22.72
N ARG A 155 3.27 -3.28 -21.53
CA ARG A 155 2.72 -3.96 -20.37
C ARG A 155 1.38 -3.37 -19.97
N PRO A 156 0.46 -4.16 -19.41
CA PRO A 156 -0.80 -3.63 -18.91
C PRO A 156 -0.54 -2.63 -17.79
N SER A 157 -1.30 -1.53 -17.80
CA SER A 157 -1.24 -0.57 -16.69
C SER A 157 -1.52 -1.26 -15.36
N PHE A 158 -0.73 -0.92 -14.35
CA PHE A 158 -0.82 -1.48 -13.02
C PHE A 158 -2.12 -1.09 -12.29
N ALA A 159 -2.70 0.04 -12.69
CA ALA A 159 -3.93 0.57 -12.13
C ALA A 159 -5.18 -0.24 -12.50
N VAL A 160 -5.13 -1.04 -13.56
CA VAL A 160 -6.28 -1.81 -14.09
C VAL A 160 -6.83 -2.85 -13.10
N ALA A 161 -6.05 -3.29 -12.12
CA ALA A 161 -6.52 -4.31 -11.18
C ALA A 161 -7.42 -3.79 -10.05
N LEU A 162 -7.44 -2.47 -9.77
CA LEU A 162 -8.06 -1.92 -8.57
C LEU A 162 -8.87 -0.64 -8.81
N ASP A 163 -9.42 -0.48 -10.02
CA ASP A 163 -10.23 0.68 -10.40
C ASP A 163 -11.35 1.01 -9.41
N SER A 164 -11.49 2.27 -9.18
CA SER A 164 -12.44 3.01 -8.35
C SER A 164 -13.03 2.24 -7.17
N TRP A 165 -12.86 2.78 -5.98
CA TRP A 165 -13.37 2.20 -4.74
C TRP A 165 -14.90 2.06 -4.68
N GLU A 166 -15.66 2.80 -5.45
CA GLU A 166 -17.13 2.75 -5.41
C GLU A 166 -17.68 1.52 -6.14
N THR A 167 -17.03 1.10 -7.21
CA THR A 167 -17.38 -0.08 -7.99
C THR A 167 -16.25 -1.10 -8.04
N GLY A 168 -15.15 -0.83 -7.32
CA GLY A 168 -13.89 -1.52 -7.44
C GLY A 168 -13.95 -2.99 -7.08
N ALA A 169 -13.10 -3.75 -7.72
CA ALA A 169 -13.03 -5.19 -7.60
C ALA A 169 -12.81 -5.67 -6.15
N ILE A 170 -12.08 -4.91 -5.32
CA ILE A 170 -11.86 -5.24 -3.89
C ILE A 170 -13.17 -5.11 -3.11
N VAL A 171 -13.91 -4.00 -3.29
CA VAL A 171 -15.20 -3.78 -2.64
C VAL A 171 -16.17 -4.90 -2.99
N GLN A 172 -16.24 -5.27 -4.27
CA GLN A 172 -17.10 -6.36 -4.72
C GLN A 172 -16.68 -7.72 -4.14
N ALA A 173 -15.39 -7.96 -4.00
CA ALA A 173 -14.90 -9.20 -3.39
C ALA A 173 -15.30 -9.31 -1.92
N PHE A 174 -15.15 -8.26 -1.11
CA PHE A 174 -15.59 -8.27 0.28
C PHE A 174 -17.12 -8.38 0.40
N ARG A 175 -17.87 -7.67 -0.45
CA ARG A 175 -19.35 -7.78 -0.50
C ARG A 175 -19.82 -9.18 -0.86
N ALA A 176 -19.13 -9.89 -1.74
CA ALA A 176 -19.43 -11.27 -2.08
C ALA A 176 -19.28 -12.22 -0.87
N HIS A 177 -18.52 -11.82 0.14
CA HIS A 177 -18.42 -12.51 1.44
C HIS A 177 -19.36 -11.92 2.51
N GLY A 178 -20.32 -11.07 2.14
CA GLY A 178 -21.31 -10.51 3.06
C GLY A 178 -20.85 -9.30 3.86
N ALA A 179 -19.67 -8.72 3.55
CA ALA A 179 -19.20 -7.56 4.30
C ALA A 179 -19.96 -6.27 3.94
N GLU A 180 -20.28 -5.48 4.95
CA GLU A 180 -20.71 -4.10 4.77
C GLU A 180 -19.48 -3.21 4.54
N THR A 181 -19.62 -2.23 3.64
CA THR A 181 -18.50 -1.38 3.23
C THR A 181 -18.77 0.07 3.58
N ARG A 182 -17.84 0.73 4.25
CA ARG A 182 -17.89 2.18 4.50
C ARG A 182 -16.55 2.82 4.13
N ARG A 183 -16.64 4.03 3.58
CA ARG A 183 -15.46 4.86 3.32
C ARG A 183 -15.13 5.64 4.59
N LEU A 184 -13.89 5.63 5.00
CA LEU A 184 -13.42 6.42 6.14
C LEU A 184 -13.11 7.88 5.72
N PRO A 185 -13.00 8.80 6.69
CA PRO A 185 -12.56 10.15 6.42
C PRO A 185 -11.23 10.18 5.65
N ARG A 186 -11.14 11.04 4.64
CA ARG A 186 -9.91 11.24 3.87
C ARG A 186 -8.85 11.93 4.72
N ILE A 187 -7.63 11.44 4.62
CA ILE A 187 -6.48 12.05 5.28
C ILE A 187 -5.74 12.87 4.24
N PRO A 188 -5.64 14.21 4.41
CA PRO A 188 -4.88 15.04 3.49
C PRO A 188 -3.38 14.72 3.60
N GLU A 189 -2.72 14.67 2.46
CA GLU A 189 -1.27 14.49 2.34
C GLU A 189 -0.74 15.45 1.29
N ARG A 190 0.38 16.09 1.58
CA ARG A 190 1.06 16.96 0.64
C ARG A 190 2.29 16.28 0.07
N VAL A 191 2.21 15.85 -1.19
CA VAL A 191 3.34 15.26 -1.90
C VAL A 191 4.23 16.37 -2.46
N ALA A 192 5.43 16.47 -1.91
CA ALA A 192 6.43 17.43 -2.36
C ALA A 192 7.23 16.96 -3.59
N GLN A 193 7.11 15.69 -3.97
CA GLN A 193 7.84 15.10 -5.09
C GLN A 193 7.50 15.79 -6.41
N THR A 194 8.53 16.19 -7.16
CA THR A 194 8.39 16.75 -8.50
C THR A 194 8.19 15.64 -9.55
N MET A 195 7.70 16.01 -10.75
CA MET A 195 7.67 15.06 -11.88
C MET A 195 9.08 14.61 -12.28
N ALA A 196 10.07 15.50 -12.20
CA ALA A 196 11.45 15.16 -12.48
C ALA A 196 11.96 14.06 -11.54
N GLU A 197 11.75 14.21 -10.22
CA GLU A 197 12.13 13.22 -9.22
C GLU A 197 11.36 11.89 -9.40
N PHE A 198 10.08 11.94 -9.77
CA PHE A 198 9.31 10.72 -10.05
C PHE A 198 9.87 9.96 -11.25
N LEU A 199 10.19 10.67 -12.34
CA LEU A 199 10.81 10.09 -13.53
C LEU A 199 12.22 9.55 -13.23
N ASP A 200 13.01 10.22 -12.37
CA ASP A 200 14.29 9.70 -11.90
C ASP A 200 14.13 8.38 -11.13
N GLN A 201 13.13 8.29 -10.25
CA GLN A 201 12.81 7.07 -9.53
C GLN A 201 12.35 5.94 -10.47
N MET A 202 11.57 6.26 -11.50
CA MET A 202 11.20 5.30 -12.54
C MET A 202 12.44 4.76 -13.26
N ALA A 203 13.33 5.65 -13.73
CA ALA A 203 14.56 5.28 -14.40
C ALA A 203 15.49 4.43 -13.51
N ALA A 204 15.53 4.73 -12.22
CA ALA A 204 16.31 4.00 -11.23
C ALA A 204 15.65 2.65 -10.81
N GLY A 205 14.43 2.35 -11.25
CA GLY A 205 13.72 1.12 -10.89
C GLY A 205 13.27 1.07 -9.43
N LEU A 206 12.90 2.21 -8.83
CA LEU A 206 12.46 2.27 -7.43
C LEU A 206 10.97 1.93 -7.25
N HIS A 207 10.23 1.77 -8.34
CA HIS A 207 8.84 1.36 -8.33
C HIS A 207 8.70 -0.12 -8.72
N SER A 208 7.91 -0.89 -7.98
CA SER A 208 7.76 -2.35 -8.19
C SER A 208 7.31 -2.72 -9.62
N TRP A 209 6.48 -1.91 -10.22
CA TRP A 209 5.98 -2.12 -11.59
C TRP A 209 7.04 -1.87 -12.68
N THR A 210 8.20 -1.28 -12.34
CA THR A 210 9.34 -1.14 -13.25
C THR A 210 10.35 -2.28 -13.15
N TRP A 211 10.21 -3.19 -12.18
CA TRP A 211 11.25 -4.18 -11.86
C TRP A 211 11.45 -5.27 -12.90
N GLU A 212 10.42 -5.55 -13.68
CA GLU A 212 10.45 -6.56 -14.73
C GLU A 212 10.81 -5.97 -16.11
N VAL A 213 11.06 -4.66 -16.19
CA VAL A 213 11.53 -3.97 -17.39
C VAL A 213 13.04 -3.93 -17.36
N ASP A 214 13.68 -4.28 -18.48
CA ASP A 214 15.13 -4.16 -18.63
C ASP A 214 15.61 -2.74 -18.33
N GLU A 215 16.83 -2.59 -17.80
CA GLU A 215 17.34 -1.30 -17.37
C GLU A 215 17.52 -0.31 -18.53
N GLU A 216 18.00 -0.79 -19.67
CA GLU A 216 18.19 0.05 -20.87
C GLU A 216 16.84 0.50 -21.45
N GLU A 217 15.91 -0.45 -21.65
CA GLU A 217 14.55 -0.17 -22.08
C GLU A 217 13.84 0.80 -21.16
N ARG A 218 13.97 0.62 -19.84
CA ARG A 218 13.39 1.49 -18.82
C ARG A 218 13.93 2.92 -18.91
N ARG A 219 15.24 3.08 -19.10
CA ARG A 219 15.87 4.39 -19.24
C ARG A 219 15.46 5.10 -20.52
N GLU A 220 15.39 4.37 -21.64
CA GLU A 220 14.91 4.92 -22.91
C GLU A 220 13.44 5.37 -22.80
N ALA A 221 12.56 4.53 -22.27
CA ALA A 221 11.15 4.88 -22.06
C ALA A 221 10.99 6.12 -21.19
N VAL A 222 11.76 6.24 -20.10
CA VAL A 222 11.72 7.44 -19.24
C VAL A 222 12.27 8.67 -19.95
N ALA A 223 13.31 8.54 -20.78
CA ALA A 223 13.84 9.67 -21.57
C ALA A 223 12.78 10.20 -22.55
N GLU A 224 12.05 9.34 -23.25
CA GLU A 224 10.92 9.71 -24.10
C GLU A 224 9.80 10.39 -23.29
N LEU A 225 9.47 9.85 -22.11
CA LEU A 225 8.46 10.42 -21.22
C LEU A 225 8.84 11.84 -20.75
N ARG A 226 10.10 12.10 -20.47
CA ARG A 226 10.56 13.44 -20.08
C ARG A 226 10.28 14.47 -21.17
N LEU A 227 10.61 14.16 -22.41
CA LEU A 227 10.34 15.04 -23.55
C LEU A 227 8.84 15.30 -23.70
N TRP A 228 8.05 14.25 -23.69
CA TRP A 228 6.60 14.34 -23.77
C TRP A 228 5.99 15.14 -22.60
N ALA A 229 6.46 14.93 -21.38
CA ALA A 229 5.97 15.64 -20.20
C ALA A 229 6.26 17.14 -20.24
N VAL A 230 7.45 17.53 -20.73
CA VAL A 230 7.79 18.95 -20.96
C VAL A 230 6.88 19.55 -22.04
N GLU A 231 6.62 18.83 -23.13
CA GLU A 231 5.70 19.28 -24.18
C GLU A 231 4.26 19.43 -23.64
N ARG A 232 3.83 18.48 -22.81
CA ARG A 232 2.47 18.39 -22.27
C ARG A 232 2.17 19.43 -21.19
N TRP A 233 3.13 19.71 -20.30
CA TRP A 233 2.93 20.56 -19.12
C TRP A 233 3.87 21.78 -19.03
N GLY A 234 4.78 21.94 -19.96
CA GLY A 234 5.71 23.06 -20.02
C GLY A 234 6.88 22.99 -19.04
N SER A 235 6.78 22.19 -17.97
CA SER A 235 7.82 22.02 -16.95
C SER A 235 7.65 20.68 -16.25
N LEU A 236 8.76 20.11 -15.76
CA LEU A 236 8.75 18.94 -14.87
C LEU A 236 8.69 19.32 -13.38
N ASP A 237 8.81 20.60 -13.08
CA ASP A 237 8.82 21.15 -11.73
C ASP A 237 7.75 22.23 -11.57
N PRO A 238 6.45 21.84 -11.54
CA PRO A 238 5.40 22.82 -11.26
C PRO A 238 5.62 23.40 -9.86
N PRO A 239 5.37 24.72 -9.66
CA PRO A 239 5.53 25.34 -8.36
C PRO A 239 4.53 24.77 -7.36
N GLY A 240 5.05 24.33 -6.22
CA GLY A 240 4.29 23.81 -5.09
C GLY A 240 4.01 22.31 -5.15
N GLY A 241 4.03 21.68 -3.97
CA GLY A 241 3.61 20.28 -3.82
C GLY A 241 2.13 20.08 -4.16
N ARG A 242 1.70 18.84 -4.24
CA ARG A 242 0.31 18.49 -4.49
C ARG A 242 -0.38 18.03 -3.24
N ASP A 243 -1.60 18.46 -3.10
CA ASP A 243 -2.50 17.93 -2.10
C ASP A 243 -3.16 16.65 -2.66
N VAL A 244 -2.94 15.54 -1.99
CA VAL A 244 -3.57 14.25 -2.27
C VAL A 244 -4.34 13.78 -1.04
N ALA A 245 -5.16 12.76 -1.18
CA ALA A 245 -5.87 12.18 -0.06
C ALA A 245 -5.50 10.70 0.09
N ILE A 246 -5.17 10.29 1.30
CA ILE A 246 -5.06 8.88 1.65
C ILE A 246 -6.46 8.39 1.97
N GLU A 247 -6.91 7.37 1.25
CA GLU A 247 -8.24 6.80 1.40
C GLU A 247 -8.15 5.45 2.08
N TRP A 248 -9.06 5.23 3.03
CA TRP A 248 -9.26 3.97 3.72
C TRP A 248 -10.71 3.52 3.60
N HIS A 249 -10.90 2.22 3.44
CA HIS A 249 -12.19 1.56 3.47
C HIS A 249 -12.23 0.57 4.61
N ALA A 250 -13.37 0.56 5.29
CA ALA A 250 -13.69 -0.39 6.32
C ALA A 250 -14.68 -1.42 5.78
N PHE A 251 -14.43 -2.67 6.03
CA PHE A 251 -15.26 -3.81 5.69
C PHE A 251 -15.67 -4.49 6.99
N ASP A 252 -16.91 -4.26 7.41
CA ASP A 252 -17.48 -4.86 8.61
C ASP A 252 -17.99 -6.26 8.24
N LEU A 253 -17.43 -7.32 8.84
CA LEU A 253 -17.77 -8.72 8.58
C LEU A 253 -18.92 -9.17 9.48
N HIS A 254 -19.84 -10.00 8.94
CA HIS A 254 -21.03 -10.49 9.67
C HIS A 254 -20.97 -12.00 9.90
#